data_2115a8f384eca2c6d738226ae50650ea
#
_entry.id   2115a8f384eca2c6d738226ae50650ea
#
_cell.length_a   1.000
_cell.length_b   1.000
_cell.length_c   1.000
_cell.angle_alpha   90.00
_cell.angle_beta   90.00
_cell.angle_gamma   90.00
#
_symmetry.space_group_name_H-M   'P 1'
#
loop_
_entity.id
_entity.type
_entity.pdbx_description
1 polymer ?
#
loop_
_entity_poly.entity_id
_entity_poly.type
_entity_poly.pdbx_seq_one_letter_code
_entity_poly.pdbx_strand_id
1 'polypeptide(L)'
;MQNKIFETVEFIEDINKININQRLIKYSLFMKFIINNSNDVSIVEFAKLQYQQSKEIPTGALTAIFSDPSFGFWLYISKCIENRLINNENIPKSDLPHLFFLNDNDNFIYYHLLDLNRWILGACMLSQIDFNSTCLIRENKIYIPILGLIFNNLNVNQSEKVILDFSTNTFKVGNILYDNIKKYINLANFGGINTNLENDNIYIIPSLLLSGGKVLLDNEDPFITSGWSLLYKNPDGTNYNLTTREAVLSNYILFSNACKIISNVWPEMEFNIANTLRNIHIIESPYDDKHVSCTAANYFGSILLSFGNEYLLAEAIVHEYSHNVLNMVIANGEMFNGNVPEEEVYYSPWRNDPRHISGLLHAVFVFNNVCKLFDKIISNSKNDFVYERQITIIVKLIMGIKVLKEFNFQTKFAKNFIHDLEKDIIGFKLIYTTDEIEYHYSIQLKHLKQWMTNNDKLKFNDNLLLNHLI
;
A
#
# COMPACT_ATOMS: atom_id res chain seq x y z
N MET A 1 14.97 -23.62 -15.22
CA MET A 1 14.60 -23.40 -13.81
C MET A 1 15.16 -22.06 -13.25
N GLN A 2 15.34 -21.01 -14.05
CA GLN A 2 16.11 -19.83 -13.58
C GLN A 2 15.34 -18.50 -13.55
N ASN A 3 14.02 -18.42 -13.80
CA ASN A 3 13.43 -17.11 -14.14
C ASN A 3 12.06 -16.79 -13.53
N LYS A 4 11.76 -17.26 -12.32
CA LYS A 4 10.60 -16.78 -11.55
C LYS A 4 11.01 -16.02 -10.30
N ILE A 5 12.05 -15.19 -10.42
CA ILE A 5 12.69 -14.49 -9.28
C ILE A 5 11.65 -13.66 -8.51
N PHE A 6 10.70 -13.00 -9.20
CA PHE A 6 9.71 -12.11 -8.58
C PHE A 6 8.55 -12.80 -7.87
N GLU A 7 8.42 -14.10 -8.01
CA GLU A 7 7.35 -14.89 -7.37
C GLU A 7 7.87 -15.70 -6.19
N THR A 8 9.19 -15.76 -6.02
CA THR A 8 9.79 -16.52 -4.92
C THR A 8 9.64 -15.79 -3.60
N VAL A 9 9.31 -16.54 -2.55
CA VAL A 9 9.25 -16.05 -1.18
C VAL A 9 10.56 -15.36 -0.79
N GLU A 10 11.70 -15.95 -1.15
CA GLU A 10 13.04 -15.44 -0.86
C GLU A 10 13.28 -14.04 -1.46
N PHE A 11 12.87 -13.81 -2.71
CA PHE A 11 13.01 -12.50 -3.35
C PHE A 11 12.14 -11.43 -2.66
N ILE A 12 10.89 -11.77 -2.32
CA ILE A 12 9.99 -10.85 -1.61
C ILE A 12 10.52 -10.52 -0.23
N GLU A 13 11.05 -11.50 0.50
CA GLU A 13 11.69 -11.28 1.80
C GLU A 13 12.90 -10.35 1.70
N ASP A 14 13.75 -10.55 0.69
CA ASP A 14 14.94 -9.71 0.50
C ASP A 14 14.58 -8.27 0.15
N ILE A 15 13.61 -8.06 -0.74
CA ILE A 15 13.11 -6.72 -1.07
C ILE A 15 12.48 -6.05 0.16
N ASN A 16 11.71 -6.77 0.95
CA ASN A 16 11.14 -6.24 2.19
C ASN A 16 12.23 -5.83 3.18
N LYS A 17 13.28 -6.64 3.36
CA LYS A 17 14.44 -6.30 4.21
C LYS A 17 15.13 -5.02 3.73
N ILE A 18 15.34 -4.88 2.42
CA ILE A 18 15.94 -3.67 1.83
C ILE A 18 15.06 -2.44 2.13
N ASN A 19 13.76 -2.55 1.92
CA ASN A 19 12.82 -1.44 2.18
C ASN A 19 12.81 -1.03 3.67
N ILE A 20 12.77 -2.00 4.59
CA ILE A 20 12.86 -1.77 6.04
C ILE A 20 14.17 -1.06 6.39
N ASN A 21 15.31 -1.52 5.86
CA ASN A 21 16.60 -0.89 6.09
C ASN A 21 16.66 0.55 5.56
N GLN A 22 16.09 0.80 4.38
CA GLN A 22 16.00 2.16 3.83
C GLN A 22 15.15 3.07 4.72
N ARG A 23 14.03 2.59 5.25
CA ARG A 23 13.19 3.35 6.20
C ARG A 23 13.92 3.63 7.51
N LEU A 24 14.66 2.67 8.04
CA LEU A 24 15.49 2.86 9.24
C LEU A 24 16.56 3.94 9.03
N ILE A 25 17.22 3.93 7.87
CA ILE A 25 18.21 4.96 7.51
C ILE A 25 17.53 6.34 7.43
N LYS A 26 16.43 6.46 6.70
CA LYS A 26 15.67 7.71 6.57
C LYS A 26 15.22 8.26 7.93
N TYR A 27 14.69 7.40 8.80
CA TYR A 27 14.33 7.75 10.16
C TYR A 27 15.53 8.30 10.94
N SER A 28 16.64 7.58 10.93
CA SER A 28 17.84 7.98 11.67
C SER A 28 18.42 9.30 11.16
N LEU A 29 18.38 9.54 9.85
CA LEU A 29 18.82 10.79 9.25
C LEU A 29 17.91 11.96 9.64
N PHE A 30 16.58 11.78 9.57
CA PHE A 30 15.63 12.81 9.97
C PHE A 30 15.77 13.18 11.45
N MET A 31 15.82 12.18 12.34
CA MET A 31 16.00 12.45 13.78
C MET A 31 17.31 13.22 14.08
N LYS A 32 18.42 12.82 13.44
CA LYS A 32 19.70 13.55 13.56
C LYS A 32 19.61 14.96 12.99
N PHE A 33 18.90 15.14 11.87
CA PHE A 33 18.70 16.45 11.27
C PHE A 33 17.98 17.40 12.23
N ILE A 34 16.85 16.95 12.83
CA ILE A 34 16.11 17.75 13.82
C ILE A 34 16.96 18.07 15.05
N ILE A 35 17.68 17.07 15.59
CA ILE A 35 18.53 17.25 16.77
C ILE A 35 19.64 18.30 16.53
N ASN A 36 20.19 18.34 15.32
CA ASN A 36 21.34 19.20 15.00
C ASN A 36 20.94 20.59 14.47
N ASN A 37 19.75 20.76 13.94
CA ASN A 37 19.37 21.98 13.21
C ASN A 37 18.16 22.72 13.82
N SER A 38 17.43 22.14 14.75
CA SER A 38 16.34 22.86 15.42
C SER A 38 16.90 23.84 16.44
N ASN A 39 16.40 25.09 16.42
CA ASN A 39 16.69 26.09 17.41
C ASN A 39 15.81 25.98 18.66
N ASP A 40 14.78 25.15 18.63
CA ASP A 40 13.86 24.92 19.75
C ASP A 40 14.41 23.79 20.63
N VAL A 41 14.87 24.15 21.82
CA VAL A 41 15.46 23.20 22.77
C VAL A 41 14.49 22.11 23.17
N SER A 42 13.19 22.42 23.29
CA SER A 42 12.17 21.45 23.66
C SER A 42 11.97 20.36 22.57
N ILE A 43 12.03 20.75 21.30
CA ILE A 43 11.99 19.82 20.16
C ILE A 43 13.24 18.95 20.15
N VAL A 44 14.40 19.54 20.37
CA VAL A 44 15.68 18.81 20.37
C VAL A 44 15.69 17.75 21.48
N GLU A 45 15.30 18.13 22.70
CA GLU A 45 15.22 17.19 23.82
C GLU A 45 14.21 16.07 23.59
N PHE A 46 13.05 16.43 23.07
CA PHE A 46 12.02 15.44 22.74
C PHE A 46 12.47 14.46 21.63
N ALA A 47 13.09 14.97 20.56
CA ALA A 47 13.65 14.13 19.50
C ALA A 47 14.76 13.20 20.00
N LYS A 48 15.64 13.70 20.91
CA LYS A 48 16.68 12.86 21.55
C LYS A 48 16.06 11.73 22.36
N LEU A 49 15.03 12.02 23.15
CA LEU A 49 14.32 11.04 23.95
C LEU A 49 13.70 9.94 23.09
N GLN A 50 12.94 10.33 22.06
CA GLN A 50 12.33 9.37 21.13
C GLN A 50 13.38 8.51 20.39
N TYR A 51 14.47 9.13 19.94
CA TYR A 51 15.55 8.42 19.26
C TYR A 51 16.26 7.45 20.20
N GLN A 52 16.41 7.79 21.46
CA GLN A 52 16.97 6.89 22.49
C GLN A 52 16.01 5.73 22.78
N GLN A 53 14.73 6.01 23.01
CA GLN A 53 13.70 4.97 23.24
C GLN A 53 13.65 3.97 22.09
N SER A 54 13.73 4.44 20.84
CA SER A 54 13.72 3.56 19.67
C SER A 54 14.90 2.58 19.63
N LYS A 55 16.05 2.92 20.24
CA LYS A 55 17.23 2.02 20.35
C LYS A 55 17.06 0.92 21.38
N GLU A 56 16.17 1.10 22.34
CA GLU A 56 15.88 0.13 23.39
C GLU A 56 14.88 -0.94 22.95
N ILE A 57 14.17 -0.67 21.82
CA ILE A 57 13.20 -1.61 21.25
C ILE A 57 13.91 -2.80 20.57
N PRO A 58 13.51 -4.05 20.86
CA PRO A 58 14.05 -5.23 20.19
C PRO A 58 13.86 -5.18 18.67
N THR A 59 14.82 -5.75 17.93
CA THR A 59 14.85 -5.72 16.46
C THR A 59 13.54 -6.18 15.80
N GLY A 60 12.91 -7.24 16.33
CA GLY A 60 11.64 -7.74 15.79
C GLY A 60 10.49 -6.72 15.87
N ALA A 61 10.40 -5.99 16.99
CA ALA A 61 9.38 -4.94 17.16
C ALA A 61 9.72 -3.66 16.35
N LEU A 62 11.01 -3.32 16.21
CA LEU A 62 11.44 -2.27 15.28
C LEU A 62 11.08 -2.62 13.83
N THR A 63 11.26 -3.86 13.43
CA THR A 63 10.84 -4.33 12.11
C THR A 63 9.35 -4.08 11.87
N ALA A 64 8.50 -4.29 12.88
CA ALA A 64 7.07 -4.00 12.78
C ALA A 64 6.80 -2.51 12.53
N ILE A 65 7.53 -1.59 13.19
CA ILE A 65 7.44 -0.14 12.93
C ILE A 65 7.79 0.17 11.46
N PHE A 66 8.98 -0.30 11.02
CA PHE A 66 9.50 0.05 9.69
C PHE A 66 8.76 -0.65 8.54
N SER A 67 8.00 -1.70 8.80
CA SER A 67 7.11 -2.32 7.82
C SER A 67 5.70 -1.70 7.79
N ASP A 68 5.33 -0.86 8.75
CA ASP A 68 4.02 -0.21 8.81
C ASP A 68 3.86 0.84 7.69
N PRO A 69 2.77 0.81 6.89
CA PRO A 69 2.56 1.74 5.79
C PRO A 69 2.40 3.20 6.25
N SER A 70 1.68 3.42 7.35
CA SER A 70 1.44 4.76 7.88
C SER A 70 2.73 5.38 8.44
N PHE A 71 3.65 4.56 9.00
CA PHE A 71 5.00 5.00 9.32
C PHE A 71 5.81 5.36 8.06
N GLY A 72 5.64 4.64 6.98
CA GLY A 72 6.23 4.98 5.67
C GLY A 72 5.78 6.37 5.19
N PHE A 73 4.50 6.68 5.35
CA PHE A 73 3.98 8.01 5.04
C PHE A 73 4.46 9.09 6.02
N TRP A 74 4.56 8.77 7.30
CA TRP A 74 5.19 9.66 8.28
C TRP A 74 6.62 10.05 7.87
N LEU A 75 7.42 9.09 7.38
CA LEU A 75 8.76 9.35 6.84
C LEU A 75 8.74 10.22 5.57
N TYR A 76 7.75 10.03 4.70
CA TYR A 76 7.57 10.89 3.52
C TYR A 76 7.33 12.36 3.94
N ILE A 77 6.41 12.58 4.88
CA ILE A 77 6.15 13.92 5.46
C ILE A 77 7.41 14.47 6.14
N SER A 78 8.14 13.63 6.90
CA SER A 78 9.42 14.02 7.52
C SER A 78 10.41 14.56 6.48
N LYS A 79 10.49 13.94 5.30
CA LYS A 79 11.35 14.41 4.21
C LYS A 79 10.87 15.73 3.60
N CYS A 80 9.56 15.95 3.50
CA CYS A 80 9.01 17.24 3.07
C CYS A 80 9.38 18.35 4.08
N ILE A 81 9.25 18.09 5.38
CA ILE A 81 9.65 19.02 6.45
C ILE A 81 11.15 19.34 6.34
N GLU A 82 12.01 18.32 6.24
CA GLU A 82 13.46 18.48 6.11
C GLU A 82 13.82 19.37 4.91
N ASN A 83 13.25 19.12 3.74
CA ASN A 83 13.50 19.88 2.52
C ASN A 83 13.09 21.36 2.68
N ARG A 84 11.93 21.63 3.30
CA ARG A 84 11.48 23.00 3.57
C ARG A 84 12.43 23.74 4.53
N LEU A 85 12.86 23.08 5.60
CA LEU A 85 13.80 23.67 6.57
C LEU A 85 15.17 23.95 5.95
N ILE A 86 15.69 23.06 5.11
CA ILE A 86 16.96 23.27 4.39
C ILE A 86 16.88 24.50 3.48
N ASN A 87 15.75 24.70 2.81
CA ASN A 87 15.52 25.81 1.89
C ASN A 87 15.10 27.11 2.61
N ASN A 88 15.00 27.12 3.94
CA ASN A 88 14.43 28.22 4.74
C ASN A 88 13.01 28.62 4.31
N GLU A 89 12.21 27.63 3.90
CA GLU A 89 10.82 27.81 3.50
C GLU A 89 9.87 27.52 4.68
N ASN A 90 8.72 28.21 4.72
CA ASN A 90 7.65 27.85 5.64
C ASN A 90 7.07 26.49 5.28
N ILE A 91 6.68 25.72 6.29
CA ILE A 91 5.99 24.45 6.12
C ILE A 91 4.49 24.75 5.99
N PRO A 92 3.90 24.67 4.78
CA PRO A 92 2.47 24.92 4.64
C PRO A 92 1.66 23.78 5.25
N LYS A 93 0.52 24.12 5.83
CA LYS A 93 -0.40 23.15 6.46
C LYS A 93 -0.87 22.08 5.48
N SER A 94 -0.96 22.39 4.17
CA SER A 94 -1.26 21.43 3.11
C SER A 94 -0.26 20.26 3.01
N ASP A 95 0.99 20.48 3.44
CA ASP A 95 2.02 19.44 3.43
C ASP A 95 1.90 18.51 4.66
N LEU A 96 1.03 18.86 5.61
CA LEU A 96 0.83 18.17 6.89
C LEU A 96 -0.65 17.74 7.08
N PRO A 97 -1.21 16.91 6.18
CA PRO A 97 -2.64 16.62 6.19
C PRO A 97 -3.10 15.95 7.49
N HIS A 98 -2.23 15.19 8.15
CA HIS A 98 -2.50 14.55 9.43
C HIS A 98 -2.56 15.53 10.63
N LEU A 99 -2.18 16.81 10.42
CA LEU A 99 -2.16 17.86 11.42
C LEU A 99 -3.12 19.02 11.08
N PHE A 100 -4.08 18.84 10.20
CA PHE A 100 -5.03 19.90 9.79
C PHE A 100 -5.83 20.53 10.93
N PHE A 101 -6.01 19.80 12.02
CA PHE A 101 -6.75 20.29 13.18
C PHE A 101 -5.94 21.26 14.06
N LEU A 102 -4.62 21.41 13.83
CA LEU A 102 -3.78 22.34 14.58
C LEU A 102 -3.99 23.79 14.10
N ASN A 103 -3.77 24.75 15.00
CA ASN A 103 -3.77 26.16 14.67
C ASN A 103 -2.47 26.56 13.95
N ASP A 104 -2.48 27.68 13.22
CA ASP A 104 -1.30 28.15 12.47
C ASP A 104 -0.12 28.56 13.37
N ASN A 105 -0.38 28.83 14.65
CA ASN A 105 0.66 29.15 15.63
C ASN A 105 1.28 27.93 16.33
N ASP A 106 0.74 26.73 16.05
CA ASP A 106 1.24 25.50 16.65
C ASP A 106 2.59 25.09 16.04
N ASN A 107 3.44 24.50 16.85
CA ASN A 107 4.73 23.98 16.38
C ASN A 107 4.54 22.64 15.67
N PHE A 108 4.32 22.66 14.36
CA PHE A 108 4.03 21.48 13.54
C PHE A 108 5.12 20.40 13.64
N ILE A 109 6.40 20.78 13.80
CA ILE A 109 7.49 19.81 13.93
C ILE A 109 7.31 19.01 15.21
N TYR A 110 6.99 19.69 16.33
CA TYR A 110 6.76 19.03 17.60
C TYR A 110 5.57 18.05 17.53
N TYR A 111 4.46 18.48 16.93
CA TYR A 111 3.28 17.62 16.77
C TYR A 111 3.52 16.45 15.82
N HIS A 112 4.30 16.64 14.76
CA HIS A 112 4.72 15.56 13.88
C HIS A 112 5.57 14.52 14.63
N LEU A 113 6.48 14.96 15.49
CA LEU A 113 7.24 14.06 16.36
C LEU A 113 6.36 13.34 17.40
N LEU A 114 5.33 14.02 17.96
CA LEU A 114 4.40 13.36 18.90
C LEU A 114 3.70 12.16 18.33
N ASP A 115 3.36 12.19 17.04
CA ASP A 115 2.74 11.05 16.36
C ASP A 115 3.60 9.79 16.34
N LEU A 116 4.93 9.93 16.33
CA LEU A 116 5.87 8.82 16.38
C LEU A 116 5.65 7.92 17.59
N ASN A 117 5.19 8.47 18.69
CA ASN A 117 4.97 7.74 19.94
C ASN A 117 3.91 6.63 19.81
N ARG A 118 2.99 6.67 18.85
CA ARG A 118 2.00 5.61 18.61
C ARG A 118 2.66 4.33 18.12
N TRP A 119 3.66 4.44 17.24
CA TRP A 119 4.43 3.28 16.76
C TRP A 119 5.40 2.77 17.81
N ILE A 120 6.09 3.67 18.53
CA ILE A 120 6.99 3.29 19.63
C ILE A 120 6.21 2.57 20.73
N LEU A 121 5.04 3.09 21.15
CA LEU A 121 4.16 2.43 22.12
C LEU A 121 3.74 1.04 21.65
N GLY A 122 3.29 0.90 20.40
CA GLY A 122 2.89 -0.39 19.83
C GLY A 122 4.04 -1.41 19.87
N ALA A 123 5.26 -0.99 19.56
CA ALA A 123 6.44 -1.82 19.64
C ALA A 123 6.81 -2.19 21.10
N CYS A 124 6.65 -1.26 22.03
CA CYS A 124 6.84 -1.51 23.46
C CYS A 124 5.80 -2.52 23.98
N MET A 125 4.53 -2.38 23.57
CA MET A 125 3.46 -3.32 23.92
C MET A 125 3.76 -4.74 23.38
N LEU A 126 4.22 -4.85 22.12
CA LEU A 126 4.64 -6.13 21.52
C LEU A 126 5.78 -6.78 22.29
N SER A 127 6.74 -5.98 22.75
CA SER A 127 7.95 -6.44 23.42
C SER A 127 7.81 -6.55 24.92
N GLN A 128 6.68 -6.18 25.49
CA GLN A 128 6.41 -6.11 26.94
C GLN A 128 7.44 -5.21 27.66
N ILE A 129 7.78 -4.06 27.05
CA ILE A 129 8.69 -3.04 27.61
C ILE A 129 7.83 -1.87 28.11
N ASP A 130 8.14 -1.37 29.28
CA ASP A 130 7.46 -0.21 29.85
C ASP A 130 7.66 1.02 28.95
N PHE A 131 6.59 1.83 28.81
CA PHE A 131 6.59 3.05 28.01
C PHE A 131 5.89 4.16 28.76
N ASN A 132 6.58 5.29 28.85
CA ASN A 132 5.98 6.52 29.38
C ASN A 132 6.36 7.69 28.47
N SER A 133 5.38 8.30 27.83
CA SER A 133 5.59 9.47 26.98
C SER A 133 4.26 10.19 26.71
N THR A 134 4.33 11.29 25.97
CA THR A 134 3.15 12.05 25.55
C THR A 134 2.76 11.68 24.13
N CYS A 135 1.47 11.56 23.86
CA CYS A 135 0.91 11.31 22.54
C CYS A 135 -0.17 12.34 22.21
N LEU A 136 -0.47 12.44 20.92
CA LEU A 136 -1.55 13.25 20.40
C LEU A 136 -2.83 12.43 20.30
N ILE A 137 -3.94 12.94 20.83
CA ILE A 137 -5.27 12.35 20.69
C ILE A 137 -5.98 12.98 19.50
N ARG A 138 -6.67 12.15 18.73
CA ARG A 138 -7.49 12.55 17.61
C ARG A 138 -8.89 11.98 17.77
N GLU A 139 -9.90 12.85 17.63
CA GLU A 139 -11.31 12.43 17.69
C GLU A 139 -11.64 11.56 18.91
N ASN A 140 -11.07 11.91 20.08
CA ASN A 140 -11.19 11.13 21.32
C ASN A 140 -10.64 9.71 21.26
N LYS A 141 -9.73 9.42 20.33
CA LYS A 141 -9.14 8.10 20.10
C LYS A 141 -7.62 8.13 20.13
N ILE A 142 -7.02 7.02 20.56
CA ILE A 142 -5.62 6.68 20.30
C ILE A 142 -5.60 5.41 19.44
N TYR A 143 -5.01 5.51 18.30
CA TYR A 143 -4.79 4.42 17.38
C TYR A 143 -3.35 3.90 17.51
N ILE A 144 -3.17 2.60 17.71
CA ILE A 144 -1.88 1.91 17.80
C ILE A 144 -1.66 1.09 16.53
N PRO A 145 -0.96 1.63 15.49
CA PRO A 145 -0.96 1.08 14.14
C PRO A 145 -0.50 -0.37 14.06
N ILE A 146 0.64 -0.69 14.68
CA ILE A 146 1.30 -2.01 14.60
C ILE A 146 0.38 -3.14 15.10
N LEU A 147 -0.45 -2.84 16.09
CA LEU A 147 -1.35 -3.81 16.72
C LEU A 147 -2.75 -3.79 16.09
N GLY A 148 -3.15 -2.67 15.47
CA GLY A 148 -4.55 -2.44 15.10
C GLY A 148 -5.44 -2.32 16.34
N LEU A 149 -4.95 -1.69 17.41
CA LEU A 149 -5.69 -1.41 18.62
C LEU A 149 -6.16 0.04 18.66
N ILE A 150 -7.39 0.26 19.08
CA ILE A 150 -7.96 1.58 19.26
C ILE A 150 -8.51 1.72 20.67
N PHE A 151 -8.07 2.78 21.34
CA PHE A 151 -8.64 3.26 22.60
C PHE A 151 -9.56 4.44 22.30
N ASN A 152 -10.83 4.30 22.61
CA ASN A 152 -11.89 5.23 22.27
C ASN A 152 -12.47 5.90 23.53
N ASN A 153 -13.34 6.92 23.35
CA ASN A 153 -14.07 7.61 24.42
C ASN A 153 -13.17 8.20 25.50
N LEU A 154 -12.05 8.79 25.11
CA LEU A 154 -11.06 9.30 26.06
C LEU A 154 -11.51 10.58 26.78
N ASN A 155 -12.65 11.19 26.38
CA ASN A 155 -13.21 12.42 26.95
C ASN A 155 -12.20 13.57 27.05
N VAL A 156 -11.32 13.68 26.06
CA VAL A 156 -10.32 14.74 25.95
C VAL A 156 -10.60 15.55 24.67
N ASN A 157 -10.29 16.84 24.71
CA ASN A 157 -10.49 17.69 23.54
C ASN A 157 -9.57 17.26 22.39
N GLN A 158 -10.01 17.48 21.14
CA GLN A 158 -9.17 17.31 19.97
C GLN A 158 -7.88 18.11 20.15
N SER A 159 -6.74 17.54 19.75
CA SER A 159 -5.39 18.13 19.87
C SER A 159 -4.80 18.18 21.28
N GLU A 160 -5.42 17.59 22.27
CA GLU A 160 -4.78 17.49 23.59
C GLU A 160 -3.62 16.50 23.58
N LYS A 161 -2.56 16.90 24.28
CA LYS A 161 -1.41 16.07 24.59
C LYS A 161 -1.73 15.28 25.85
N VAL A 162 -1.68 13.95 25.75
CA VAL A 162 -1.99 13.07 26.88
C VAL A 162 -0.77 12.21 27.18
N ILE A 163 -0.50 12.04 28.47
CA ILE A 163 0.54 11.13 28.94
C ILE A 163 0.04 9.70 28.77
N LEU A 164 0.83 8.88 28.11
CA LEU A 164 0.65 7.45 27.95
C LEU A 164 1.64 6.74 28.87
N ASP A 165 1.13 5.87 29.70
CA ASP A 165 1.94 5.05 30.61
C ASP A 165 1.53 3.58 30.43
N PHE A 166 2.42 2.81 29.83
CA PHE A 166 2.23 1.37 29.62
C PHE A 166 3.20 0.60 30.52
N SER A 167 2.67 -0.30 31.28
CA SER A 167 3.39 -1.36 31.96
C SER A 167 2.80 -2.71 31.59
N THR A 168 3.51 -3.79 31.80
CA THR A 168 3.24 -5.16 31.27
C THR A 168 1.78 -5.60 31.21
N ASN A 169 0.91 -5.12 32.09
CA ASN A 169 -0.52 -5.50 32.12
C ASN A 169 -1.49 -4.32 32.25
N THR A 170 -1.00 -3.11 32.36
CA THR A 170 -1.82 -1.91 32.52
C THR A 170 -1.44 -0.87 31.48
N PHE A 171 -2.42 -0.11 31.03
CA PHE A 171 -2.21 1.03 30.15
C PHE A 171 -3.00 2.22 30.69
N LYS A 172 -2.32 3.33 30.92
CA LYS A 172 -2.93 4.55 31.40
C LYS A 172 -2.87 5.64 30.33
N VAL A 173 -3.99 6.25 30.08
CA VAL A 173 -4.15 7.38 29.15
C VAL A 173 -4.65 8.57 29.95
N GLY A 174 -3.80 9.50 30.27
CA GLY A 174 -4.13 10.60 31.19
C GLY A 174 -4.57 10.05 32.55
N ASN A 175 -5.85 10.24 32.90
CA ASN A 175 -6.45 9.73 34.13
C ASN A 175 -7.18 8.39 33.97
N ILE A 176 -7.33 7.87 32.75
CA ILE A 176 -8.06 6.62 32.48
C ILE A 176 -7.09 5.46 32.57
N LEU A 177 -7.42 4.45 33.38
CA LEU A 177 -6.64 3.23 33.53
C LEU A 177 -7.35 2.07 32.83
N TYR A 178 -6.62 1.37 31.99
CA TYR A 178 -7.05 0.14 31.34
C TYR A 178 -6.27 -1.04 31.92
N ASP A 179 -6.98 -1.96 32.55
CA ASP A 179 -6.43 -3.18 33.11
C ASP A 179 -6.49 -4.32 32.08
N ASN A 180 -5.68 -5.36 32.28
CA ASN A 180 -5.65 -6.56 31.45
C ASN A 180 -5.31 -6.29 29.98
N ILE A 181 -4.52 -5.28 29.69
CA ILE A 181 -4.12 -4.89 28.33
C ILE A 181 -3.46 -6.03 27.56
N LYS A 182 -2.71 -6.91 28.24
CA LYS A 182 -2.12 -8.10 27.65
C LYS A 182 -3.12 -8.98 26.90
N LYS A 183 -4.36 -9.07 27.38
CA LYS A 183 -5.45 -9.78 26.70
C LYS A 183 -5.71 -9.18 25.32
N TYR A 184 -5.84 -7.85 25.21
CA TYR A 184 -6.11 -7.14 23.94
C TYR A 184 -4.94 -7.22 23.00
N ILE A 185 -3.70 -7.09 23.50
CA ILE A 185 -2.47 -7.27 22.70
C ILE A 185 -2.42 -8.68 22.10
N ASN A 186 -2.69 -9.71 22.90
CA ASN A 186 -2.69 -11.10 22.43
C ASN A 186 -3.77 -11.30 21.35
N LEU A 187 -4.98 -10.81 21.56
CA LEU A 187 -6.07 -10.92 20.60
C LEU A 187 -5.77 -10.17 19.29
N ALA A 188 -5.21 -8.97 19.40
CA ALA A 188 -4.76 -8.21 18.25
C ALA A 188 -3.66 -8.95 17.46
N ASN A 189 -2.79 -9.68 18.15
CA ASN A 189 -1.77 -10.52 17.50
C ASN A 189 -2.34 -11.75 16.82
N PHE A 190 -3.36 -12.38 17.41
CA PHE A 190 -4.06 -13.53 16.79
C PHE A 190 -4.84 -13.14 15.54
N GLY A 191 -5.37 -11.93 15.49
CA GLY A 191 -6.14 -11.43 14.35
C GLY A 191 -7.55 -11.99 14.25
N GLY A 192 -8.20 -11.75 13.10
CA GLY A 192 -9.59 -12.14 12.83
C GLY A 192 -10.62 -11.09 13.24
N ILE A 193 -11.88 -11.51 13.40
CA ILE A 193 -12.98 -10.67 13.92
C ILE A 193 -13.16 -10.99 15.40
N ASN A 194 -13.01 -9.99 16.27
CA ASN A 194 -13.22 -10.12 17.71
C ASN A 194 -14.37 -9.24 18.19
N THR A 195 -15.59 -9.56 17.74
CA THR A 195 -16.82 -8.80 18.10
C THR A 195 -17.23 -8.95 19.57
N ASN A 196 -16.84 -10.04 20.23
CA ASN A 196 -17.27 -10.36 21.61
C ASN A 196 -16.41 -9.71 22.71
N LEU A 197 -15.38 -8.93 22.35
CA LEU A 197 -14.43 -8.37 23.30
C LEU A 197 -14.40 -6.85 23.30
N GLU A 198 -15.23 -6.27 22.47
CA GLU A 198 -15.39 -4.83 22.42
C GLU A 198 -16.14 -4.37 23.66
N ASN A 199 -15.43 -3.71 24.56
CA ASN A 199 -16.12 -2.77 25.41
C ASN A 199 -16.07 -1.42 24.66
N ASP A 200 -16.97 -0.50 24.98
CA ASP A 200 -17.13 0.80 24.30
C ASP A 200 -15.82 1.63 24.22
N ASN A 201 -14.76 1.19 24.90
CA ASN A 201 -13.52 1.94 25.09
C ASN A 201 -12.31 1.32 24.40
N ILE A 202 -12.31 0.03 24.05
CA ILE A 202 -11.20 -0.64 23.36
C ILE A 202 -11.77 -1.54 22.27
N TYR A 203 -11.29 -1.39 21.05
CA TYR A 203 -11.60 -2.34 19.97
C TYR A 203 -10.37 -2.68 19.12
N ILE A 204 -10.46 -3.81 18.45
CA ILE A 204 -9.41 -4.37 17.59
C ILE A 204 -9.87 -4.24 16.14
N ILE A 205 -8.97 -3.77 15.27
CA ILE A 205 -9.21 -3.71 13.84
C ILE A 205 -9.37 -5.13 13.28
N PRO A 206 -10.41 -5.42 12.48
CA PRO A 206 -10.56 -6.71 11.82
C PRO A 206 -9.35 -7.03 10.96
N SER A 207 -8.95 -8.30 10.92
CA SER A 207 -7.81 -8.71 10.09
C SER A 207 -8.07 -10.01 9.35
N LEU A 208 -7.57 -10.10 8.13
CA LEU A 208 -7.51 -11.33 7.35
C LEU A 208 -6.33 -12.17 7.84
N LEU A 209 -6.59 -13.44 8.12
CA LEU A 209 -5.55 -14.38 8.53
C LEU A 209 -5.06 -15.13 7.30
N LEU A 210 -3.77 -15.01 7.05
CA LEU A 210 -3.06 -15.60 5.94
C LEU A 210 -1.90 -16.45 6.47
N SER A 211 -1.38 -17.37 5.67
CA SER A 211 -0.30 -18.29 6.09
C SER A 211 1.00 -17.57 6.49
N GLY A 212 1.27 -16.41 5.87
CA GLY A 212 2.44 -15.57 6.17
C GLY A 212 2.21 -14.51 7.26
N GLY A 213 1.00 -14.39 7.82
CA GLY A 213 0.68 -13.37 8.81
C GLY A 213 -0.74 -12.84 8.73
N LYS A 214 -0.96 -11.61 9.20
CA LYS A 214 -2.27 -10.94 9.15
C LYS A 214 -2.20 -9.67 8.34
N VAL A 215 -3.32 -9.33 7.69
CA VAL A 215 -3.53 -8.05 6.99
C VAL A 215 -4.75 -7.36 7.61
N LEU A 216 -4.58 -6.15 8.10
CA LEU A 216 -5.65 -5.39 8.74
C LEU A 216 -6.64 -4.85 7.70
N LEU A 217 -7.93 -4.92 7.98
CA LEU A 217 -8.98 -4.20 7.26
C LEU A 217 -9.22 -2.87 7.99
N ASP A 218 -8.42 -1.88 7.66
CA ASP A 218 -8.21 -0.69 8.49
C ASP A 218 -8.70 0.59 7.82
N ASN A 219 -9.83 1.10 8.30
CA ASN A 219 -10.35 2.41 7.89
C ASN A 219 -10.24 3.47 9.00
N GLU A 220 -9.52 3.17 10.07
CA GLU A 220 -9.48 4.01 11.28
C GLU A 220 -8.16 4.76 11.46
N ASP A 221 -7.08 4.38 10.76
CA ASP A 221 -5.80 5.07 10.89
C ASP A 221 -5.90 6.52 10.36
N PRO A 222 -5.72 7.53 11.22
CA PRO A 222 -5.83 8.94 10.82
C PRO A 222 -4.80 9.38 9.80
N PHE A 223 -3.64 8.72 9.69
CA PHE A 223 -2.66 8.98 8.63
C PHE A 223 -3.17 8.55 7.27
N ILE A 224 -3.98 7.51 7.23
CA ILE A 224 -4.53 6.97 5.98
C ILE A 224 -5.65 7.83 5.47
N THR A 225 -6.60 8.20 6.32
CA THR A 225 -7.72 9.08 5.94
C THR A 225 -7.22 10.41 5.39
N SER A 226 -6.19 10.99 5.99
CA SER A 226 -5.61 12.26 5.54
C SER A 226 -4.62 12.11 4.37
N GLY A 227 -3.85 11.03 4.34
CA GLY A 227 -2.79 10.83 3.35
C GLY A 227 -3.30 10.40 1.99
N TRP A 228 -4.30 9.52 1.94
CA TRP A 228 -4.89 9.12 0.67
C TRP A 228 -5.63 10.28 -0.02
N SER A 229 -6.28 11.16 0.75
CA SER A 229 -6.91 12.37 0.22
C SER A 229 -5.90 13.35 -0.41
N LEU A 230 -4.65 13.32 0.03
CA LEU A 230 -3.57 14.12 -0.55
C LEU A 230 -3.07 13.53 -1.87
N LEU A 231 -2.98 12.20 -1.97
CA LEU A 231 -2.35 11.52 -3.09
C LEU A 231 -3.33 11.16 -4.21
N TYR A 232 -4.57 10.85 -3.86
CA TYR A 232 -5.58 10.39 -4.80
C TYR A 232 -6.91 11.06 -4.59
N LYS A 233 -7.51 11.45 -5.71
CA LYS A 233 -8.84 12.04 -5.75
C LYS A 233 -9.71 11.31 -6.76
N ASN A 234 -10.99 11.34 -6.52
CA ASN A 234 -11.98 10.93 -7.51
C ASN A 234 -11.82 11.77 -8.80
N PRO A 235 -12.31 11.29 -9.95
CA PRO A 235 -12.24 12.02 -11.21
C PRO A 235 -12.87 13.43 -11.18
N ASP A 236 -13.80 13.67 -10.27
CA ASP A 236 -14.44 14.97 -10.03
C ASP A 236 -13.64 15.90 -9.10
N GLY A 237 -12.46 15.42 -8.60
CA GLY A 237 -11.59 16.16 -7.68
C GLY A 237 -11.95 16.01 -6.21
N THR A 238 -13.01 15.28 -5.86
CA THR A 238 -13.35 14.96 -4.47
C THR A 238 -12.42 13.91 -3.89
N ASN A 239 -12.38 13.79 -2.56
CA ASN A 239 -11.60 12.74 -1.89
C ASN A 239 -12.33 11.39 -1.97
N TYR A 240 -11.59 10.29 -1.95
CA TYR A 240 -12.18 8.98 -1.70
C TYR A 240 -12.79 8.94 -0.29
N ASN A 241 -14.00 8.39 -0.19
CA ASN A 241 -14.64 8.15 1.08
C ASN A 241 -14.30 6.73 1.56
N LEU A 242 -13.74 6.63 2.76
CA LEU A 242 -13.61 5.35 3.44
C LEU A 242 -14.99 4.90 3.94
N THR A 243 -15.27 3.61 3.82
CA THR A 243 -16.50 3.04 4.35
C THR A 243 -16.48 2.98 5.88
N THR A 244 -17.66 2.85 6.50
CA THR A 244 -17.77 2.72 7.95
C THR A 244 -17.21 1.37 8.43
N ARG A 245 -16.85 1.30 9.71
CA ARG A 245 -16.42 0.06 10.35
C ARG A 245 -17.50 -1.03 10.28
N GLU A 246 -18.78 -0.68 10.45
CA GLU A 246 -19.89 -1.61 10.33
C GLU A 246 -19.99 -2.21 8.93
N ALA A 247 -19.76 -1.42 7.89
CA ALA A 247 -19.71 -1.90 6.51
C ALA A 247 -18.52 -2.84 6.27
N VAL A 248 -17.36 -2.55 6.86
CA VAL A 248 -16.18 -3.44 6.81
C VAL A 248 -16.50 -4.79 7.47
N LEU A 249 -17.08 -4.78 8.67
CA LEU A 249 -17.46 -6.00 9.41
C LEU A 249 -18.51 -6.82 8.67
N SER A 250 -19.52 -6.17 8.11
CA SER A 250 -20.61 -6.84 7.37
C SER A 250 -20.10 -7.53 6.10
N ASN A 251 -19.03 -7.03 5.49
CA ASN A 251 -18.46 -7.56 4.27
C ASN A 251 -17.18 -8.38 4.48
N TYR A 252 -16.75 -8.59 5.71
CA TYR A 252 -15.52 -9.32 6.04
C TYR A 252 -15.42 -10.68 5.35
N ILE A 253 -16.54 -11.40 5.26
CA ILE A 253 -16.57 -12.73 4.65
C ILE A 253 -16.17 -12.72 3.17
N LEU A 254 -16.49 -11.65 2.44
CA LEU A 254 -16.11 -11.51 1.03
C LEU A 254 -14.59 -11.40 0.87
N PHE A 255 -13.93 -10.58 1.72
CA PHE A 255 -12.46 -10.46 1.74
C PHE A 255 -11.79 -11.77 2.16
N SER A 256 -12.36 -12.44 3.20
CA SER A 256 -11.86 -13.74 3.63
C SER A 256 -11.97 -14.79 2.52
N ASN A 257 -13.09 -14.82 1.77
CA ASN A 257 -13.26 -15.74 0.64
C ASN A 257 -12.31 -15.41 -0.51
N ALA A 258 -12.09 -14.14 -0.83
CA ALA A 258 -11.09 -13.72 -1.82
C ALA A 258 -9.68 -14.25 -1.48
N CYS A 259 -9.27 -14.11 -0.22
CA CYS A 259 -7.99 -14.66 0.24
C CYS A 259 -7.96 -16.20 0.16
N LYS A 260 -9.07 -16.88 0.49
CA LYS A 260 -9.17 -18.35 0.34
C LYS A 260 -9.07 -18.79 -1.13
N ILE A 261 -9.67 -18.05 -2.07
CA ILE A 261 -9.50 -18.31 -3.51
C ILE A 261 -8.02 -18.27 -3.86
N ILE A 262 -7.30 -17.20 -3.47
CA ILE A 262 -5.86 -17.08 -3.73
C ILE A 262 -5.09 -18.23 -3.07
N SER A 263 -5.31 -18.49 -1.80
CA SER A 263 -4.62 -19.55 -1.04
C SER A 263 -4.81 -20.94 -1.64
N ASN A 264 -6.02 -21.25 -2.10
CA ASN A 264 -6.34 -22.56 -2.66
C ASN A 264 -5.65 -22.83 -4.00
N VAL A 265 -5.46 -21.79 -4.83
CA VAL A 265 -4.89 -21.97 -6.18
C VAL A 265 -3.45 -21.50 -6.30
N TRP A 266 -3.01 -20.60 -5.39
CA TRP A 266 -1.67 -20.01 -5.41
C TRP A 266 -1.14 -19.69 -3.99
N PRO A 267 -0.84 -20.73 -3.19
CA PRO A 267 -0.39 -20.57 -1.79
C PRO A 267 0.83 -19.64 -1.62
N GLU A 268 1.78 -19.70 -2.56
CA GLU A 268 2.99 -18.85 -2.51
C GLU A 268 2.63 -17.36 -2.66
N MET A 269 1.63 -17.04 -3.50
CA MET A 269 1.15 -15.68 -3.68
C MET A 269 0.47 -15.19 -2.39
N GLU A 270 -0.37 -16.01 -1.77
CA GLU A 270 -1.03 -15.69 -0.51
C GLU A 270 0.00 -15.40 0.60
N PHE A 271 1.02 -16.24 0.72
CA PHE A 271 2.13 -16.03 1.65
C PHE A 271 2.87 -14.72 1.37
N ASN A 272 3.17 -14.43 0.11
CA ASN A 272 3.85 -13.21 -0.30
C ASN A 272 3.00 -11.95 -0.03
N ILE A 273 1.68 -12.02 -0.24
CA ILE A 273 0.73 -10.96 0.10
C ILE A 273 0.80 -10.65 1.59
N ALA A 274 0.75 -11.69 2.46
CA ALA A 274 0.79 -11.52 3.91
C ALA A 274 2.12 -10.91 4.42
N ASN A 275 3.22 -11.19 3.72
CA ASN A 275 4.54 -10.63 4.05
C ASN A 275 4.76 -9.21 3.54
N THR A 276 3.97 -8.76 2.56
CA THR A 276 4.11 -7.44 1.93
C THR A 276 3.04 -6.47 2.40
N LEU A 277 1.76 -6.88 2.34
CA LEU A 277 0.65 -6.03 2.76
C LEU A 277 0.46 -6.09 4.27
N ARG A 278 0.16 -4.94 4.84
CA ARG A 278 -0.21 -4.77 6.25
C ARG A 278 -1.65 -4.34 6.40
N ASN A 279 -2.09 -3.45 5.50
CA ASN A 279 -3.41 -2.82 5.58
C ASN A 279 -4.13 -2.86 4.24
N ILE A 280 -5.43 -3.17 4.30
CA ILE A 280 -6.39 -2.95 3.21
C ILE A 280 -7.39 -1.93 3.72
N HIS A 281 -7.56 -0.84 2.97
CA HIS A 281 -8.56 0.19 3.25
C HIS A 281 -9.71 0.04 2.28
N ILE A 282 -10.92 0.14 2.79
CA ILE A 282 -12.13 -0.10 2.01
C ILE A 282 -12.82 1.23 1.74
N ILE A 283 -12.98 1.54 0.48
CA ILE A 283 -13.61 2.77 -0.02
C ILE A 283 -14.98 2.51 -0.61
N GLU A 284 -15.81 3.53 -0.59
CA GLU A 284 -17.02 3.57 -1.41
C GLU A 284 -16.60 3.74 -2.87
N SER A 285 -17.13 2.90 -3.75
CA SER A 285 -16.91 3.14 -5.18
C SER A 285 -17.64 4.41 -5.61
N PRO A 286 -16.97 5.34 -6.31
CA PRO A 286 -17.62 6.50 -6.87
C PRO A 286 -18.51 6.14 -8.08
N TYR A 287 -18.58 4.87 -8.46
CA TYR A 287 -19.34 4.34 -9.59
C TYR A 287 -20.19 3.17 -9.14
N ASP A 288 -21.45 3.12 -9.56
CA ASP A 288 -22.40 2.08 -9.15
C ASP A 288 -22.00 0.66 -9.57
N ASP A 289 -21.28 0.53 -10.69
CA ASP A 289 -20.98 -0.76 -11.35
C ASP A 289 -19.48 -1.00 -11.59
N LYS A 290 -18.59 -0.18 -11.03
CA LYS A 290 -17.15 -0.36 -11.20
C LYS A 290 -16.45 -0.59 -9.87
N HIS A 291 -15.71 -1.67 -9.82
CA HIS A 291 -14.72 -1.86 -8.75
C HIS A 291 -13.55 -0.89 -8.95
N VAL A 292 -13.14 -0.27 -7.85
CA VAL A 292 -12.00 0.65 -7.79
C VAL A 292 -10.96 0.10 -6.84
N SER A 293 -9.71 0.13 -7.26
CA SER A 293 -8.57 -0.21 -6.42
C SER A 293 -7.40 0.73 -6.70
N CYS A 294 -6.55 0.97 -5.73
CA CYS A 294 -5.31 1.72 -5.96
C CYS A 294 -4.23 1.46 -4.90
N THR A 295 -3.00 1.72 -5.30
CA THR A 295 -1.78 1.66 -4.50
C THR A 295 -0.99 2.94 -4.66
N ALA A 296 -0.34 3.40 -3.60
CA ALA A 296 0.59 4.52 -3.63
C ALA A 296 1.99 4.09 -3.16
N ALA A 297 3.02 4.52 -3.91
CA ALA A 297 4.41 4.20 -3.58
C ALA A 297 4.82 4.70 -2.17
N ASN A 298 4.24 5.81 -1.71
CA ASN A 298 4.50 6.37 -0.38
C ASN A 298 3.81 5.60 0.75
N TYR A 299 2.82 4.74 0.43
CA TYR A 299 2.11 3.86 1.35
C TYR A 299 2.43 2.39 1.09
N PHE A 300 3.70 2.08 0.87
CA PHE A 300 4.12 0.71 0.66
C PHE A 300 3.60 -0.23 1.75
N GLY A 301 2.96 -1.31 1.33
CA GLY A 301 2.31 -2.28 2.24
C GLY A 301 0.83 -1.97 2.52
N SER A 302 0.26 -0.94 1.89
CA SER A 302 -1.16 -0.57 2.00
C SER A 302 -1.82 -0.50 0.63
N ILE A 303 -3.10 -0.89 0.55
CA ILE A 303 -3.91 -0.80 -0.66
C ILE A 303 -5.32 -0.29 -0.33
N LEU A 304 -5.95 0.36 -1.32
CA LEU A 304 -7.37 0.72 -1.27
C LEU A 304 -8.18 -0.17 -2.20
N LEU A 305 -9.33 -0.65 -1.73
CA LEU A 305 -10.26 -1.47 -2.52
C LEU A 305 -11.69 -1.01 -2.26
N SER A 306 -12.53 -0.95 -3.29
CA SER A 306 -13.98 -0.89 -3.10
C SER A 306 -14.55 -2.29 -2.89
N PHE A 307 -15.81 -2.38 -2.46
CA PHE A 307 -16.51 -3.67 -2.40
C PHE A 307 -16.66 -4.31 -3.79
N GLY A 308 -16.73 -5.63 -3.81
CA GLY A 308 -16.92 -6.44 -4.99
C GLY A 308 -17.24 -7.89 -4.63
N ASN A 309 -17.49 -8.74 -5.62
CA ASN A 309 -17.56 -10.17 -5.37
C ASN A 309 -16.16 -10.74 -5.07
N GLU A 310 -16.09 -11.97 -4.55
CA GLU A 310 -14.84 -12.57 -4.10
C GLU A 310 -13.77 -12.73 -5.21
N TYR A 311 -14.16 -12.91 -6.48
CA TYR A 311 -13.22 -13.02 -7.61
C TYR A 311 -12.64 -11.65 -8.00
N LEU A 312 -13.48 -10.60 -8.00
CA LEU A 312 -13.00 -9.23 -8.20
C LEU A 312 -12.08 -8.76 -7.08
N LEU A 313 -12.40 -9.12 -5.84
CA LEU A 313 -11.54 -8.81 -4.68
C LEU A 313 -10.22 -9.60 -4.76
N ALA A 314 -10.24 -10.88 -5.16
CA ALA A 314 -9.02 -11.66 -5.36
C ALA A 314 -8.14 -11.06 -6.47
N GLU A 315 -8.75 -10.67 -7.61
CA GLU A 315 -8.08 -9.91 -8.68
C GLU A 315 -7.44 -8.65 -8.14
N ALA A 316 -8.21 -7.81 -7.44
CA ALA A 316 -7.77 -6.52 -6.96
C ALA A 316 -6.64 -6.65 -5.91
N ILE A 317 -6.72 -7.61 -5.00
CA ILE A 317 -5.66 -7.86 -4.01
C ILE A 317 -4.35 -8.23 -4.71
N VAL A 318 -4.37 -9.15 -5.67
CA VAL A 318 -3.16 -9.55 -6.43
C VAL A 318 -2.66 -8.39 -7.30
N HIS A 319 -3.57 -7.62 -7.91
CA HIS A 319 -3.24 -6.44 -8.71
C HIS A 319 -2.48 -5.40 -7.87
N GLU A 320 -3.06 -4.97 -6.75
CA GLU A 320 -2.48 -3.92 -5.92
C GLU A 320 -1.23 -4.39 -5.15
N TYR A 321 -1.19 -5.67 -4.74
CA TYR A 321 0.02 -6.30 -4.25
C TYR A 321 1.15 -6.21 -5.27
N SER A 322 0.86 -6.52 -6.54
CA SER A 322 1.86 -6.47 -7.62
C SER A 322 2.39 -5.05 -7.85
N HIS A 323 1.54 -4.03 -7.73
CA HIS A 323 1.99 -2.63 -7.72
C HIS A 323 2.98 -2.34 -6.59
N ASN A 324 2.70 -2.82 -5.37
CA ASN A 324 3.60 -2.66 -4.23
C ASN A 324 4.98 -3.28 -4.52
N VAL A 325 5.01 -4.51 -5.04
CA VAL A 325 6.27 -5.21 -5.37
C VAL A 325 7.05 -4.43 -6.44
N LEU A 326 6.39 -4.03 -7.54
CA LEU A 326 7.08 -3.33 -8.62
C LEU A 326 7.59 -1.94 -8.18
N ASN A 327 6.85 -1.23 -7.34
CA ASN A 327 7.31 0.02 -6.76
C ASN A 327 8.63 -0.15 -5.98
N MET A 328 8.78 -1.24 -5.21
CA MET A 328 10.04 -1.54 -4.53
C MET A 328 11.19 -1.83 -5.49
N VAL A 329 10.92 -2.63 -6.53
CA VAL A 329 11.92 -2.97 -7.55
C VAL A 329 12.42 -1.70 -8.27
N ILE A 330 11.50 -0.81 -8.65
CA ILE A 330 11.84 0.46 -9.29
C ILE A 330 12.63 1.36 -8.33
N ALA A 331 12.21 1.45 -7.06
CA ALA A 331 12.89 2.27 -6.06
C ALA A 331 14.34 1.81 -5.79
N ASN A 332 14.66 0.54 -6.02
CA ASN A 332 16.02 0.01 -5.93
C ASN A 332 16.88 0.33 -7.17
N GLY A 333 16.33 1.00 -8.19
CA GLY A 333 17.08 1.48 -9.36
C GLY A 333 17.45 0.41 -10.39
N GLU A 334 17.00 -0.83 -10.22
CA GLU A 334 17.36 -1.92 -11.13
C GLU A 334 16.59 -1.91 -12.46
N MET A 335 15.41 -1.27 -12.47
CA MET A 335 14.53 -1.25 -13.65
C MET A 335 14.94 -0.17 -14.66
N PHE A 336 15.26 1.03 -14.19
CA PHE A 336 15.65 2.16 -15.03
C PHE A 336 17.03 2.65 -14.66
N ASN A 337 17.85 2.98 -15.67
CA ASN A 337 19.18 3.57 -15.47
C ASN A 337 19.04 5.10 -15.39
N GLY A 338 18.75 5.62 -14.19
CA GLY A 338 18.51 7.04 -13.96
C GLY A 338 17.04 7.44 -14.16
N ASN A 339 16.80 8.75 -14.22
CA ASN A 339 15.46 9.30 -14.43
C ASN A 339 15.03 9.15 -15.89
N VAL A 340 13.87 8.60 -16.11
CA VAL A 340 13.23 8.58 -17.44
C VAL A 340 12.52 9.92 -17.63
N PRO A 341 12.73 10.61 -18.78
CA PRO A 341 12.06 11.88 -19.07
C PRO A 341 10.53 11.76 -19.04
N GLU A 342 9.85 12.80 -18.58
CA GLU A 342 8.36 12.82 -18.50
C GLU A 342 7.70 12.70 -19.88
N GLU A 343 8.41 13.08 -20.94
CA GLU A 343 7.97 13.01 -22.34
C GLU A 343 8.01 11.58 -22.92
N GLU A 344 8.63 10.63 -22.21
CA GLU A 344 8.65 9.21 -22.59
C GLU A 344 7.30 8.55 -22.35
N VAL A 345 6.32 8.92 -23.21
CA VAL A 345 4.91 8.48 -23.12
C VAL A 345 4.53 7.62 -24.31
N TYR A 346 3.69 6.62 -24.02
CA TYR A 346 3.34 5.54 -24.94
C TYR A 346 1.83 5.25 -24.94
N TYR A 347 1.37 4.51 -25.95
CA TYR A 347 0.04 3.91 -25.93
C TYR A 347 -0.10 2.91 -24.80
N SER A 348 -1.21 3.00 -24.08
CA SER A 348 -1.60 2.01 -23.06
C SER A 348 -2.93 1.37 -23.42
N PRO A 349 -3.02 0.03 -23.54
CA PRO A 349 -4.28 -0.67 -23.81
C PRO A 349 -5.38 -0.50 -22.76
N TRP A 350 -5.03 0.05 -21.59
CA TRP A 350 -5.94 0.25 -20.44
C TRP A 350 -6.44 1.69 -20.29
N ARG A 351 -5.86 2.66 -21.07
CA ARG A 351 -6.10 4.08 -20.85
C ARG A 351 -6.31 4.82 -22.16
N ASN A 352 -7.15 5.87 -22.09
CA ASN A 352 -7.37 6.77 -23.23
C ASN A 352 -6.31 7.87 -23.35
N ASP A 353 -5.57 8.15 -22.26
CA ASP A 353 -4.47 9.10 -22.19
C ASP A 353 -3.13 8.42 -22.46
N PRO A 354 -2.13 9.15 -22.97
CA PRO A 354 -0.75 8.66 -23.07
C PRO A 354 -0.18 8.33 -21.71
N ARG A 355 0.61 7.26 -21.65
CA ARG A 355 1.19 6.81 -20.40
C ARG A 355 2.71 6.83 -20.44
N HIS A 356 3.31 7.41 -19.39
CA HIS A 356 4.73 7.26 -19.13
C HIS A 356 5.12 5.79 -19.09
N ILE A 357 6.34 5.47 -19.55
CA ILE A 357 6.80 4.08 -19.68
C ILE A 357 6.72 3.29 -18.37
N SER A 358 6.97 3.93 -17.23
CA SER A 358 6.82 3.28 -15.91
C SER A 358 5.37 2.86 -15.64
N GLY A 359 4.41 3.69 -16.01
CA GLY A 359 2.98 3.37 -15.86
C GLY A 359 2.53 2.23 -16.79
N LEU A 360 3.09 2.14 -17.99
CA LEU A 360 2.85 1.01 -18.90
C LEU A 360 3.49 -0.28 -18.35
N LEU A 361 4.71 -0.19 -17.82
CA LEU A 361 5.39 -1.30 -17.15
C LEU A 361 4.56 -1.85 -15.99
N HIS A 362 4.04 -0.96 -15.14
CA HIS A 362 3.13 -1.33 -14.06
C HIS A 362 1.91 -2.09 -14.60
N ALA A 363 1.23 -1.56 -15.61
CA ALA A 363 0.04 -2.20 -16.17
C ALA A 363 0.35 -3.61 -16.69
N VAL A 364 1.42 -3.79 -17.47
CA VAL A 364 1.80 -5.10 -18.02
C VAL A 364 2.14 -6.07 -16.89
N PHE A 365 2.92 -5.66 -15.90
CA PHE A 365 3.33 -6.55 -14.80
C PHE A 365 2.16 -6.98 -13.92
N VAL A 366 1.33 -6.03 -13.48
CA VAL A 366 0.24 -6.37 -12.54
C VAL A 366 -0.82 -7.24 -13.19
N PHE A 367 -1.19 -6.95 -14.44
CA PHE A 367 -2.15 -7.77 -15.16
C PHE A 367 -1.58 -9.12 -15.59
N ASN A 368 -0.26 -9.26 -15.78
CA ASN A 368 0.38 -10.55 -15.92
C ASN A 368 0.17 -11.44 -14.69
N ASN A 369 0.34 -10.89 -13.48
CA ASN A 369 0.08 -11.64 -12.25
C ASN A 369 -1.39 -11.96 -12.04
N VAL A 370 -2.30 -11.05 -12.43
CA VAL A 370 -3.75 -11.35 -12.45
C VAL A 370 -4.06 -12.51 -13.41
N CYS A 371 -3.47 -12.53 -14.61
CA CYS A 371 -3.65 -13.65 -15.53
C CYS A 371 -3.12 -14.98 -14.96
N LYS A 372 -2.01 -14.98 -14.23
CA LYS A 372 -1.51 -16.18 -13.54
C LYS A 372 -2.49 -16.69 -12.48
N LEU A 373 -3.10 -15.78 -11.71
CA LEU A 373 -4.16 -16.14 -10.76
C LEU A 373 -5.34 -16.79 -11.50
N PHE A 374 -5.80 -16.15 -12.57
CA PHE A 374 -6.95 -16.64 -13.34
C PHE A 374 -6.68 -17.98 -14.03
N ASP A 375 -5.48 -18.17 -14.57
CA ASP A 375 -5.05 -19.45 -15.15
C ASP A 375 -5.13 -20.59 -14.13
N LYS A 376 -4.68 -20.34 -12.91
CA LYS A 376 -4.78 -21.31 -11.81
C LYS A 376 -6.23 -21.58 -11.38
N ILE A 377 -7.09 -20.54 -11.35
CA ILE A 377 -8.52 -20.71 -11.05
C ILE A 377 -9.19 -21.56 -12.11
N ILE A 378 -9.00 -21.23 -13.41
CA ILE A 378 -9.61 -21.95 -14.54
C ILE A 378 -9.14 -23.40 -14.59
N SER A 379 -7.87 -23.64 -14.28
CA SER A 379 -7.31 -25.02 -14.24
C SER A 379 -7.93 -25.88 -13.13
N ASN A 380 -8.46 -25.27 -12.07
CA ASN A 380 -9.06 -25.98 -10.94
C ASN A 380 -10.58 -26.06 -11.01
N SER A 381 -11.22 -25.09 -11.64
CA SER A 381 -12.68 -25.02 -11.73
C SER A 381 -13.14 -24.23 -12.94
N LYS A 382 -14.24 -24.68 -13.59
CA LYS A 382 -14.86 -23.90 -14.64
C LYS A 382 -15.51 -22.64 -14.04
N ASN A 383 -15.08 -21.45 -14.47
CA ASN A 383 -15.64 -20.17 -14.05
C ASN A 383 -15.70 -19.23 -15.27
N ASP A 384 -16.89 -19.06 -15.83
CA ASP A 384 -17.09 -18.29 -17.06
C ASP A 384 -16.74 -16.81 -16.86
N PHE A 385 -16.98 -16.23 -15.68
CA PHE A 385 -16.60 -14.85 -15.38
C PHE A 385 -15.07 -14.66 -15.42
N VAL A 386 -14.33 -15.57 -14.79
CA VAL A 386 -12.85 -15.49 -14.76
C VAL A 386 -12.28 -15.72 -16.15
N TYR A 387 -12.87 -16.66 -16.92
CA TYR A 387 -12.45 -16.97 -18.30
C TYR A 387 -12.59 -15.76 -19.23
N GLU A 388 -13.76 -15.13 -19.26
CA GLU A 388 -14.03 -13.94 -20.08
C GLU A 388 -13.17 -12.74 -19.67
N ARG A 389 -12.94 -12.60 -18.36
CA ARG A 389 -12.09 -11.55 -17.83
C ARG A 389 -10.63 -11.73 -18.23
N GLN A 390 -10.13 -12.96 -18.15
CA GLN A 390 -8.75 -13.29 -18.49
C GLN A 390 -8.44 -13.03 -19.96
N ILE A 391 -9.28 -13.49 -20.90
CA ILE A 391 -9.01 -13.28 -22.34
C ILE A 391 -8.96 -11.79 -22.70
N THR A 392 -9.85 -10.98 -22.09
CA THR A 392 -9.83 -9.53 -22.27
C THR A 392 -8.50 -8.92 -21.82
N ILE A 393 -7.95 -9.39 -20.69
CA ILE A 393 -6.67 -8.91 -20.15
C ILE A 393 -5.51 -9.40 -21.02
N ILE A 394 -5.52 -10.65 -21.47
CA ILE A 394 -4.45 -11.23 -22.32
C ILE A 394 -4.27 -10.43 -23.60
N VAL A 395 -5.36 -10.06 -24.28
CA VAL A 395 -5.27 -9.24 -25.49
C VAL A 395 -4.62 -7.90 -25.21
N LYS A 396 -4.96 -7.25 -24.09
CA LYS A 396 -4.31 -6.00 -23.68
C LYS A 396 -2.83 -6.22 -23.34
N LEU A 397 -2.49 -7.34 -22.68
CA LEU A 397 -1.11 -7.70 -22.37
C LEU A 397 -0.28 -7.92 -23.65
N ILE A 398 -0.82 -8.62 -24.67
CA ILE A 398 -0.16 -8.81 -25.96
C ILE A 398 0.18 -7.47 -26.62
N MET A 399 -0.74 -6.50 -26.58
CA MET A 399 -0.48 -5.16 -27.11
C MET A 399 0.47 -4.37 -26.21
N GLY A 400 0.29 -4.43 -24.91
CA GLY A 400 1.12 -3.69 -23.94
C GLY A 400 2.58 -4.13 -23.95
N ILE A 401 2.86 -5.44 -24.03
CA ILE A 401 4.24 -5.95 -24.07
C ILE A 401 4.97 -5.54 -25.35
N LYS A 402 4.26 -5.50 -26.49
CA LYS A 402 4.83 -5.04 -27.76
C LYS A 402 5.27 -3.57 -27.65
N VAL A 403 4.39 -2.71 -27.13
CA VAL A 403 4.73 -1.28 -26.90
C VAL A 403 5.86 -1.13 -25.89
N LEU A 404 5.84 -1.92 -24.80
CA LEU A 404 6.86 -1.87 -23.77
C LEU A 404 8.26 -2.23 -24.31
N LYS A 405 8.35 -3.12 -25.29
CA LYS A 405 9.59 -3.54 -25.97
C LYS A 405 10.17 -2.45 -26.88
N GLU A 406 9.43 -1.41 -27.25
CA GLU A 406 9.97 -0.27 -28.00
C GLU A 406 10.90 0.57 -27.14
N PHE A 407 10.68 0.58 -25.81
CA PHE A 407 11.56 1.27 -24.89
C PHE A 407 12.89 0.53 -24.72
N ASN A 408 13.99 1.26 -24.83
CA ASN A 408 15.32 0.69 -24.71
C ASN A 408 15.75 0.55 -23.25
N PHE A 409 15.30 -0.49 -22.58
CA PHE A 409 15.76 -0.83 -21.23
C PHE A 409 17.27 -1.06 -21.21
N GLN A 410 17.99 -0.36 -20.35
CA GLN A 410 19.46 -0.39 -20.32
C GLN A 410 20.02 -1.52 -19.45
N THR A 411 19.37 -1.82 -18.33
CA THR A 411 19.88 -2.80 -17.38
C THR A 411 19.63 -4.24 -17.84
N LYS A 412 20.55 -5.15 -17.51
CA LYS A 412 20.37 -6.58 -17.76
C LYS A 412 19.15 -7.12 -17.03
N PHE A 413 18.91 -6.61 -15.83
CA PHE A 413 17.76 -6.97 -15.01
C PHE A 413 16.45 -6.64 -15.74
N ALA A 414 16.27 -5.40 -16.19
CA ALA A 414 15.05 -5.00 -16.90
C ALA A 414 14.83 -5.78 -18.19
N LYS A 415 15.89 -6.04 -18.97
CA LYS A 415 15.79 -6.85 -20.21
C LYS A 415 15.30 -8.26 -19.93
N ASN A 416 15.84 -8.91 -18.91
CA ASN A 416 15.39 -10.24 -18.50
C ASN A 416 13.95 -10.21 -17.99
N PHE A 417 13.60 -9.20 -17.20
CA PHE A 417 12.25 -9.01 -16.69
C PHE A 417 11.20 -8.90 -17.82
N ILE A 418 11.46 -8.06 -18.82
CA ILE A 418 10.58 -7.89 -19.97
C ILE A 418 10.47 -9.19 -20.79
N HIS A 419 11.59 -9.91 -20.96
CA HIS A 419 11.58 -11.22 -21.62
C HIS A 419 10.73 -12.25 -20.89
N ASP A 420 10.82 -12.31 -19.56
CA ASP A 420 10.02 -13.25 -18.76
C ASP A 420 8.53 -12.91 -18.80
N LEU A 421 8.16 -11.62 -18.77
CA LEU A 421 6.77 -11.18 -18.97
C LEU A 421 6.24 -11.60 -20.35
N GLU A 422 7.03 -11.40 -21.41
CA GLU A 422 6.63 -11.83 -22.77
C GLU A 422 6.39 -13.33 -22.83
N LYS A 423 7.26 -14.13 -22.22
CA LYS A 423 7.12 -15.59 -22.18
C LYS A 423 5.85 -16.04 -21.45
N ASP A 424 5.53 -15.42 -20.32
CA ASP A 424 4.30 -15.71 -19.60
C ASP A 424 3.06 -15.36 -20.45
N ILE A 425 3.05 -14.18 -21.09
CA ILE A 425 1.94 -13.71 -21.93
C ILE A 425 1.70 -14.65 -23.13
N ILE A 426 2.76 -15.14 -23.76
CA ILE A 426 2.67 -16.13 -24.83
C ILE A 426 2.08 -17.44 -24.30
N GLY A 427 2.44 -17.86 -23.09
CA GLY A 427 1.90 -19.06 -22.46
C GLY A 427 0.38 -19.00 -22.25
N PHE A 428 -0.14 -17.86 -21.78
CA PHE A 428 -1.60 -17.68 -21.59
C PHE A 428 -2.38 -17.72 -22.92
N LYS A 429 -1.81 -17.16 -23.99
CA LYS A 429 -2.45 -17.19 -25.33
C LYS A 429 -2.79 -18.59 -25.83
N LEU A 430 -2.02 -19.60 -25.44
CA LEU A 430 -2.21 -20.99 -25.87
C LEU A 430 -3.49 -21.65 -25.30
N ILE A 431 -4.14 -21.03 -24.29
CA ILE A 431 -5.36 -21.55 -23.67
C ILE A 431 -6.60 -21.26 -24.51
N TYR A 432 -6.57 -20.24 -25.35
CA TYR A 432 -7.72 -19.72 -26.10
C TYR A 432 -7.63 -20.06 -27.57
N THR A 433 -8.81 -20.18 -28.18
CA THR A 433 -8.90 -20.37 -29.66
C THR A 433 -8.50 -19.08 -30.40
N THR A 434 -8.12 -19.24 -31.67
CA THR A 434 -7.79 -18.08 -32.52
C THR A 434 -8.98 -17.13 -32.63
N ASP A 435 -10.18 -17.65 -32.83
CA ASP A 435 -11.42 -16.87 -33.03
C ASP A 435 -11.74 -16.02 -31.77
N GLU A 436 -11.58 -16.59 -30.57
CA GLU A 436 -11.78 -15.85 -29.30
C GLU A 436 -10.80 -14.70 -29.17
N ILE A 437 -9.52 -14.94 -29.46
CA ILE A 437 -8.50 -13.92 -29.43
C ILE A 437 -8.78 -12.82 -30.46
N GLU A 438 -9.12 -13.17 -31.68
CA GLU A 438 -9.43 -12.22 -32.77
C GLU A 438 -10.63 -11.35 -32.43
N TYR A 439 -11.69 -11.91 -31.82
CA TYR A 439 -12.84 -11.16 -31.37
C TYR A 439 -12.45 -10.04 -30.37
N HIS A 440 -11.79 -10.41 -29.26
CA HIS A 440 -11.36 -9.45 -28.24
C HIS A 440 -10.32 -8.46 -28.77
N TYR A 441 -9.46 -8.90 -29.69
CA TYR A 441 -8.49 -8.03 -30.34
C TYR A 441 -9.17 -6.98 -31.22
N SER A 442 -10.22 -7.35 -31.96
CA SER A 442 -10.99 -6.40 -32.76
C SER A 442 -11.56 -5.24 -31.92
N ILE A 443 -12.00 -5.55 -30.69
CA ILE A 443 -12.45 -4.54 -29.72
C ILE A 443 -11.29 -3.63 -29.33
N GLN A 444 -10.14 -4.19 -29.03
CA GLN A 444 -8.97 -3.41 -28.61
C GLN A 444 -8.35 -2.59 -29.74
N LEU A 445 -8.47 -3.03 -31.00
CA LEU A 445 -8.10 -2.22 -32.18
C LEU A 445 -8.97 -0.96 -32.32
N LYS A 446 -10.26 -1.03 -32.00
CA LYS A 446 -11.11 0.16 -31.97
C LYS A 446 -10.63 1.17 -30.93
N HIS A 447 -10.25 0.70 -29.74
CA HIS A 447 -9.67 1.53 -28.70
C HIS A 447 -8.37 2.19 -29.18
N LEU A 448 -7.47 1.44 -29.80
CA LEU A 448 -6.23 1.98 -30.37
C LEU A 448 -6.48 3.08 -31.41
N LYS A 449 -7.39 2.83 -32.36
CA LYS A 449 -7.74 3.83 -33.41
C LYS A 449 -8.28 5.12 -32.79
N GLN A 450 -9.14 5.02 -31.78
CA GLN A 450 -9.66 6.17 -31.06
C GLN A 450 -8.55 6.89 -30.30
N TRP A 451 -7.65 6.13 -29.64
CA TRP A 451 -6.51 6.71 -28.94
C TRP A 451 -5.60 7.48 -29.90
N MET A 452 -5.27 6.93 -31.07
CA MET A 452 -4.47 7.60 -32.11
C MET A 452 -5.11 8.89 -32.59
N THR A 453 -6.45 8.90 -32.79
CA THR A 453 -7.18 10.09 -33.20
C THR A 453 -7.11 11.20 -32.14
N ASN A 454 -7.16 10.82 -30.85
CA ASN A 454 -7.12 11.78 -29.73
C ASN A 454 -5.69 12.27 -29.40
N ASN A 455 -4.66 11.54 -29.84
CA ASN A 455 -3.26 11.78 -29.53
C ASN A 455 -2.39 11.86 -30.78
N ASP A 456 -2.87 12.50 -31.85
CA ASP A 456 -2.27 12.58 -33.20
C ASP A 456 -0.86 13.20 -33.23
N LYS A 457 -0.48 13.96 -32.20
CA LYS A 457 0.84 14.57 -32.05
C LYS A 457 1.94 13.59 -31.60
N LEU A 458 1.56 12.43 -31.08
CA LEU A 458 2.49 11.41 -30.62
C LEU A 458 2.90 10.52 -31.79
N LYS A 459 4.21 10.39 -32.03
CA LYS A 459 4.73 9.42 -33.01
C LYS A 459 4.52 8.03 -32.48
N PHE A 460 3.56 7.32 -33.04
CA PHE A 460 3.30 5.93 -32.72
C PHE A 460 3.59 5.06 -33.96
N ASN A 461 4.29 3.95 -33.76
CA ASN A 461 4.60 3.03 -34.84
C ASN A 461 3.44 2.05 -35.07
N ASP A 462 2.50 2.41 -35.94
CA ASP A 462 1.28 1.64 -36.24
C ASP A 462 1.57 0.21 -36.71
N ASN A 463 2.70 -0.01 -37.40
CA ASN A 463 3.07 -1.32 -37.96
C ASN A 463 3.31 -2.39 -36.90
N LEU A 464 3.63 -2.00 -35.66
CA LEU A 464 3.90 -2.93 -34.57
C LEU A 464 2.64 -3.69 -34.09
N LEU A 465 1.48 -3.04 -34.19
CA LEU A 465 0.23 -3.62 -33.69
C LEU A 465 -0.63 -4.24 -34.78
N LEU A 466 -0.44 -3.82 -36.04
CA LEU A 466 -1.27 -4.27 -37.15
C LEU A 466 -0.74 -5.56 -37.83
N ASN A 467 0.56 -5.85 -37.74
CA ASN A 467 1.18 -6.87 -38.59
C ASN A 467 1.50 -8.23 -37.95
N HIS A 468 1.31 -8.44 -36.63
CA HIS A 468 1.74 -9.71 -36.00
C HIS A 468 0.85 -10.14 -34.86
N LEU A 469 -0.27 -10.77 -35.18
CA LEU A 469 -1.11 -11.50 -34.21
C LEU A 469 -1.08 -13.02 -34.38
N ILE A 470 -0.37 -13.50 -35.33
CA ILE A 470 -0.30 -14.95 -35.65
C ILE A 470 1.13 -15.42 -35.40
#